data_0d51ee0ad7906fd0764162552884b685
#
_entry.id   0d51ee0ad7906fd0764162552884b685
#
_cell.length_a   1.000
_cell.length_b   1.000
_cell.length_c   1.000
_cell.angle_alpha   90.00
_cell.angle_beta   90.00
_cell.angle_gamma   90.00
#
_symmetry.space_group_name_H-M   'P 1'
#
loop_
_entity.id
_entity.type
_entity.pdbx_description
1 polymer ?
#
loop_
_entity_poly.entity_id
_entity_poly.type
_entity_poly.pdbx_seq_one_letter_code
_entity_poly.pdbx_strand_id
1 'polypeptide(L)'
;MKLAQALIERADLQRRITQLAQRMQQNAQYQEGETPSENPNDLLGEYRQTIYEWENLVIAINLRNSQITLLNGISMTAALAQRDRLKTEHATLIQLADAATPEQSRYSRSEIKMLAAVNVKNIRQEADKIAKQCRELDIMIQETNWLNDL
;
A
#
# COMPACT_ATOMS: atom_id res chain seq x y z
N MET A 1 -20.95 -9.14 -6.45
CA MET A 1 -19.64 -8.62 -6.89
C MET A 1 -18.54 -9.40 -6.16
N LYS A 2 -17.49 -9.82 -6.85
CA LYS A 2 -16.35 -10.47 -6.20
C LYS A 2 -15.60 -9.50 -5.28
N LEU A 3 -15.06 -10.00 -4.18
CA LEU A 3 -14.25 -9.19 -3.26
C LEU A 3 -13.06 -8.54 -3.98
N ALA A 4 -12.44 -9.26 -4.93
CA ALA A 4 -11.38 -8.71 -5.77
C ALA A 4 -11.85 -7.50 -6.61
N GLN A 5 -13.06 -7.55 -7.17
CA GLN A 5 -13.65 -6.42 -7.90
C GLN A 5 -13.92 -5.24 -6.98
N ALA A 6 -14.43 -5.47 -5.77
CA ALA A 6 -14.65 -4.43 -4.78
C ALA A 6 -13.34 -3.72 -4.37
N LEU A 7 -12.24 -4.46 -4.27
CA LEU A 7 -10.92 -3.90 -3.99
C LEU A 7 -10.41 -2.98 -5.12
N ILE A 8 -10.67 -3.35 -6.38
CA ILE A 8 -10.36 -2.52 -7.55
C ILE A 8 -11.21 -1.25 -7.53
N GLU A 9 -12.50 -1.38 -7.33
CA GLU A 9 -13.43 -0.24 -7.26
C GLU A 9 -13.07 0.72 -6.12
N ARG A 10 -12.68 0.20 -4.96
CA ARG A 10 -12.18 1.02 -3.85
C ARG A 10 -10.97 1.86 -4.25
N ALA A 11 -10.02 1.26 -4.99
CA ALA A 11 -8.85 1.96 -5.48
C ALA A 11 -9.20 3.04 -6.52
N ASP A 12 -10.18 2.76 -7.39
CA ASP A 12 -10.68 3.72 -8.39
C ASP A 12 -11.38 4.91 -7.72
N LEU A 13 -12.24 4.66 -6.74
CA LEU A 13 -12.87 5.72 -5.95
C LEU A 13 -11.82 6.58 -5.21
N GLN A 14 -10.78 5.96 -4.65
CA GLN A 14 -9.71 6.70 -3.98
C GLN A 14 -8.96 7.62 -4.96
N ARG A 15 -8.68 7.16 -6.18
CA ARG A 15 -8.07 8.01 -7.22
C ARG A 15 -8.99 9.16 -7.62
N ARG A 16 -10.29 8.89 -7.79
CA ARG A 16 -11.30 9.91 -8.12
C ARG A 16 -11.42 10.98 -7.04
N ILE A 17 -11.42 10.58 -5.75
CA ILE A 17 -11.42 11.50 -4.61
C ILE A 17 -10.22 12.46 -4.70
N THR A 18 -9.02 11.92 -4.94
CA THR A 18 -7.80 12.71 -5.08
C THR A 18 -7.87 13.68 -6.27
N GLN A 19 -8.35 13.21 -7.42
CA GLN A 19 -8.51 14.05 -8.62
C GLN A 19 -9.52 15.18 -8.41
N LEU A 20 -10.66 14.89 -7.78
CA LEU A 20 -11.68 15.89 -7.48
C LEU A 20 -11.15 16.97 -6.52
N ALA A 21 -10.39 16.55 -5.48
CA ALA A 21 -9.76 17.48 -4.56
C ALA A 21 -8.78 18.42 -5.27
N GLN A 22 -7.96 17.90 -6.19
CA GLN A 22 -7.03 18.72 -6.99
C GLN A 22 -7.77 19.69 -7.92
N ARG A 23 -8.82 19.22 -8.60
CA ARG A 23 -9.64 20.07 -9.51
C ARG A 23 -10.34 21.19 -8.74
N MET A 24 -10.85 20.92 -7.54
CA MET A 24 -11.41 21.96 -6.67
C MET A 24 -10.38 23.04 -6.32
N GLN A 25 -9.19 22.64 -5.95
CA GLN A 25 -8.10 23.57 -5.62
C GLN A 25 -7.67 24.42 -6.83
N GLN A 26 -7.59 23.81 -8.02
CA GLN A 26 -7.24 24.50 -9.26
C GLN A 26 -8.27 25.52 -9.70
N ASN A 27 -9.54 25.33 -9.33
CA ASN A 27 -10.67 26.20 -9.70
C ASN A 27 -11.14 27.08 -8.52
N ALA A 28 -10.42 27.11 -7.41
CA ALA A 28 -10.83 27.83 -6.19
C ALA A 28 -10.75 29.36 -6.31
N GLN A 29 -9.89 29.85 -7.21
CA GLN A 29 -9.72 31.29 -7.49
C GLN A 29 -9.74 31.53 -9.00
N TYR A 30 -10.13 32.74 -9.41
CA TYR A 30 -10.15 33.18 -10.80
C TYR A 30 -9.86 34.67 -10.90
N GLN A 31 -9.40 35.12 -12.07
CA GLN A 31 -9.14 36.53 -12.32
C GLN A 31 -10.44 37.30 -12.46
N GLU A 32 -10.46 38.54 -11.96
CA GLU A 32 -11.60 39.44 -12.15
C GLU A 32 -11.92 39.61 -13.65
N GLY A 33 -13.18 39.43 -14.01
CA GLY A 33 -13.66 39.44 -15.40
C GLY A 33 -13.60 38.09 -16.12
N GLU A 34 -13.09 37.05 -15.48
CA GLU A 34 -13.09 35.67 -15.97
C GLU A 34 -13.96 34.77 -15.11
N THR A 35 -14.11 33.50 -15.49
CA THR A 35 -14.78 32.47 -14.71
C THR A 35 -13.85 31.25 -14.57
N PRO A 36 -13.98 30.47 -13.48
CA PRO A 36 -13.23 29.22 -13.36
C PRO A 36 -13.64 28.26 -14.51
N SER A 37 -12.71 27.39 -14.94
CA SER A 37 -12.98 26.37 -15.95
C SER A 37 -14.05 25.37 -15.49
N GLU A 38 -14.08 25.08 -14.19
CA GLU A 38 -15.08 24.22 -13.54
C GLU A 38 -15.63 24.95 -12.29
N ASN A 39 -16.89 24.67 -11.96
CA ASN A 39 -17.49 25.21 -10.75
C ASN A 39 -17.06 24.40 -9.52
N PRO A 40 -16.32 24.97 -8.56
CA PRO A 40 -15.86 24.23 -7.37
C PRO A 40 -17.00 23.69 -6.50
N ASN A 41 -18.14 24.34 -6.49
CA ASN A 41 -19.31 23.86 -5.72
C ASN A 41 -19.90 22.58 -6.31
N ASP A 42 -19.95 22.44 -7.64
CA ASP A 42 -20.39 21.22 -8.32
C ASP A 42 -19.38 20.09 -8.07
N LEU A 43 -18.09 20.38 -8.16
CA LEU A 43 -17.01 19.44 -7.82
C LEU A 43 -17.07 18.99 -6.36
N LEU A 44 -17.42 19.90 -5.44
CA LEU A 44 -17.57 19.57 -4.02
C LEU A 44 -18.75 18.62 -3.79
N GLY A 45 -19.85 18.79 -4.52
CA GLY A 45 -20.99 17.87 -4.49
C GLY A 45 -20.59 16.46 -4.95
N GLU A 46 -19.89 16.36 -6.07
CA GLU A 46 -19.37 15.10 -6.61
C GLU A 46 -18.36 14.44 -5.67
N TYR A 47 -17.46 15.23 -5.08
CA TYR A 47 -16.50 14.77 -4.08
C TYR A 47 -17.20 14.14 -2.86
N ARG A 48 -18.21 14.82 -2.30
CA ARG A 48 -18.95 14.32 -1.14
C ARG A 48 -19.67 13.01 -1.43
N GLN A 49 -20.27 12.88 -2.61
CA GLN A 49 -20.90 11.63 -3.03
C GLN A 49 -19.84 10.51 -3.17
N THR A 50 -18.75 10.79 -3.85
CA THR A 50 -17.69 9.80 -4.10
C THR A 50 -17.04 9.31 -2.80
N ILE A 51 -16.79 10.21 -1.84
CA ILE A 51 -16.18 9.81 -0.55
C ILE A 51 -17.15 8.98 0.30
N TYR A 52 -18.45 9.26 0.21
CA TYR A 52 -19.47 8.45 0.88
C TYR A 52 -19.59 7.04 0.26
N GLU A 53 -19.56 6.94 -1.07
CA GLU A 53 -19.51 5.65 -1.77
C GLU A 53 -18.26 4.84 -1.36
N TRP A 54 -17.11 5.50 -1.30
CA TRP A 54 -15.86 4.90 -0.83
C TRP A 54 -15.97 4.38 0.62
N GLU A 55 -16.52 5.17 1.53
CA GLU A 55 -16.74 4.77 2.93
C GLU A 55 -17.59 3.49 3.02
N ASN A 56 -18.73 3.45 2.33
CA ASN A 56 -19.62 2.30 2.33
C ASN A 56 -18.92 1.03 1.80
N LEU A 57 -18.15 1.18 0.73
CA LEU A 57 -17.40 0.07 0.15
C LEU A 57 -16.31 -0.44 1.09
N VAL A 58 -15.60 0.46 1.78
CA VAL A 58 -14.58 0.09 2.80
C VAL A 58 -15.22 -0.67 3.95
N ILE A 59 -16.37 -0.22 4.44
CA ILE A 59 -17.11 -0.92 5.50
C ILE A 59 -17.49 -2.34 5.06
N ALA A 60 -18.07 -2.49 3.86
CA ALA A 60 -18.47 -3.79 3.34
C ALA A 60 -17.26 -4.74 3.19
N ILE A 61 -16.15 -4.27 2.64
CA ILE A 61 -14.91 -5.04 2.50
C ILE A 61 -14.39 -5.50 3.88
N ASN A 62 -14.34 -4.61 4.86
CA ASN A 62 -13.85 -4.93 6.20
C ASN A 62 -14.73 -5.96 6.90
N LEU A 63 -16.05 -5.82 6.81
CA LEU A 63 -16.98 -6.81 7.34
C LEU A 63 -16.78 -8.17 6.67
N ARG A 64 -16.63 -8.20 5.36
CA ARG A 64 -16.40 -9.45 4.63
C ARG A 64 -15.07 -10.11 5.02
N ASN A 65 -13.99 -9.35 5.10
CA ASN A 65 -12.68 -9.83 5.53
C ASN A 65 -12.68 -10.47 6.92
N SER A 66 -13.56 -10.01 7.81
CA SER A 66 -13.71 -10.61 9.15
C SER A 66 -14.40 -11.99 9.15
N GLN A 67 -15.09 -12.35 8.05
CA GLN A 67 -15.90 -13.56 7.94
C GLN A 67 -15.25 -14.68 7.13
N ILE A 68 -14.26 -14.35 6.29
CA ILE A 68 -13.64 -15.31 5.38
C ILE A 68 -12.29 -15.80 5.87
N THR A 69 -11.94 -17.02 5.47
CA THR A 69 -10.65 -17.66 5.73
C THR A 69 -9.98 -18.07 4.42
N LEU A 70 -8.64 -18.09 4.44
CA LEU A 70 -7.83 -18.61 3.35
C LEU A 70 -7.87 -20.16 3.37
N LEU A 71 -7.37 -20.77 2.28
CA LEU A 71 -7.29 -22.24 2.16
C LEU A 71 -6.49 -22.90 3.29
N ASN A 72 -5.53 -22.22 3.86
CA ASN A 72 -4.73 -22.69 5.00
C ASN A 72 -5.42 -22.52 6.37
N GLY A 73 -6.67 -22.06 6.40
CA GLY A 73 -7.45 -21.86 7.63
C GLY A 73 -7.19 -20.55 8.39
N ILE A 74 -6.27 -19.70 7.91
CA ILE A 74 -6.02 -18.37 8.51
C ILE A 74 -7.15 -17.42 8.08
N SER A 75 -7.66 -16.60 9.01
CA SER A 75 -8.65 -15.57 8.66
C SER A 75 -8.03 -14.53 7.72
N MET A 76 -8.85 -13.95 6.83
CA MET A 76 -8.38 -12.89 5.92
C MET A 76 -7.77 -11.72 6.70
N THR A 77 -8.38 -11.32 7.80
CA THR A 77 -7.85 -10.25 8.67
C THR A 77 -6.45 -10.57 9.19
N ALA A 78 -6.23 -11.81 9.68
CA ALA A 78 -4.91 -12.26 10.15
C ALA A 78 -3.90 -12.36 9.00
N ALA A 79 -4.32 -12.85 7.83
CA ALA A 79 -3.47 -12.95 6.65
C ALA A 79 -2.99 -11.58 6.15
N LEU A 80 -3.87 -10.57 6.15
CA LEU A 80 -3.50 -9.20 5.78
C LEU A 80 -2.47 -8.61 6.75
N ALA A 81 -2.67 -8.80 8.05
CA ALA A 81 -1.72 -8.35 9.07
C ALA A 81 -0.36 -9.08 8.94
N GLN A 82 -0.38 -10.38 8.69
CA GLN A 82 0.83 -11.17 8.46
C GLN A 82 1.58 -10.70 7.20
N ARG A 83 0.88 -10.40 6.12
CA ARG A 83 1.47 -9.84 4.90
C ARG A 83 2.17 -8.51 5.17
N ASP A 84 1.52 -7.62 5.91
CA ASP A 84 2.10 -6.31 6.27
C ASP A 84 3.35 -6.48 7.16
N ARG A 85 3.32 -7.41 8.11
CA ARG A 85 4.50 -7.77 8.91
C ARG A 85 5.65 -8.26 8.03
N LEU A 86 5.39 -9.19 7.12
CA LEU A 86 6.42 -9.74 6.22
C LEU A 86 7.04 -8.65 5.33
N LYS A 87 6.25 -7.73 4.79
CA LYS A 87 6.75 -6.59 4.00
C LYS A 87 7.63 -5.66 4.82
N THR A 88 7.21 -5.35 6.04
CA THR A 88 7.97 -4.48 6.96
C THR A 88 9.29 -5.13 7.37
N GLU A 89 9.27 -6.41 7.73
CA GLU A 89 10.46 -7.18 8.09
C GLU A 89 11.44 -7.28 6.93
N HIS A 90 10.96 -7.59 5.73
CA HIS A 90 11.78 -7.61 4.52
C HIS A 90 12.49 -6.27 4.28
N ALA A 91 11.75 -5.16 4.33
CA ALA A 91 12.31 -3.83 4.15
C ALA A 91 13.41 -3.52 5.19
N THR A 92 13.19 -3.89 6.45
CA THR A 92 14.17 -3.72 7.53
C THR A 92 15.43 -4.56 7.32
N LEU A 93 15.28 -5.82 6.89
CA LEU A 93 16.44 -6.68 6.58
C LEU A 93 17.28 -6.14 5.42
N ILE A 94 16.64 -5.64 4.36
CA ILE A 94 17.32 -4.99 3.24
C ILE A 94 18.08 -3.73 3.70
N GLN A 95 17.43 -2.87 4.48
CA GLN A 95 18.06 -1.66 5.02
C GLN A 95 19.23 -1.99 5.93
N LEU A 96 19.10 -3.02 6.79
CA LEU A 96 20.20 -3.48 7.66
C LEU A 96 21.39 -3.99 6.84
N ALA A 97 21.13 -4.81 5.81
CA ALA A 97 22.17 -5.34 4.94
C ALA A 97 22.90 -4.22 4.19
N ASP A 98 22.15 -3.23 3.68
CA ASP A 98 22.73 -2.08 2.98
C ASP A 98 23.55 -1.20 3.93
N ALA A 99 23.04 -0.94 5.14
CA ALA A 99 23.75 -0.15 6.16
C ALA A 99 25.03 -0.83 6.67
N ALA A 100 25.06 -2.17 6.67
CA ALA A 100 26.22 -2.97 7.10
C ALA A 100 27.27 -3.16 6.00
N THR A 101 26.97 -2.78 4.76
CA THR A 101 27.90 -2.86 3.64
C THR A 101 28.84 -1.67 3.69
N PRO A 102 30.17 -1.84 3.93
CA PRO A 102 31.09 -0.72 4.03
C PRO A 102 31.23 0.01 2.71
N GLU A 103 31.10 1.34 2.73
CA GLU A 103 31.46 2.19 1.60
C GLU A 103 33.00 2.35 1.55
N GLN A 104 33.60 1.97 0.43
CA GLN A 104 34.98 2.29 0.16
C GLN A 104 35.07 3.75 -0.29
N SER A 105 35.28 4.66 0.67
CA SER A 105 35.58 6.04 0.34
C SER A 105 37.05 6.12 -0.18
N ARG A 106 37.22 6.48 -1.47
CA ARG A 106 38.56 6.76 -2.07
C ARG A 106 39.25 7.95 -1.42
N TYR A 107 38.52 8.76 -0.66
CA TYR A 107 39.02 9.98 -0.03
C TYR A 107 39.20 9.86 1.48
N SER A 108 38.88 8.70 2.08
CA SER A 108 39.13 8.47 3.51
C SER A 108 40.61 8.37 3.76
N ARG A 109 41.16 9.31 4.54
CA ARG A 109 42.54 9.25 5.05
C ARG A 109 42.67 8.39 6.32
N SER A 110 41.56 7.82 6.80
CA SER A 110 41.51 7.00 8.00
C SER A 110 42.06 5.61 7.70
N GLU A 111 43.06 5.18 8.47
CA GLU A 111 43.56 3.79 8.47
C GLU A 111 42.62 2.84 9.20
N ILE A 112 41.63 3.36 9.93
CA ILE A 112 40.63 2.59 10.66
C ILE A 112 39.58 2.10 9.68
N LYS A 113 39.48 0.77 9.54
CA LYS A 113 38.46 0.14 8.68
C LYS A 113 37.11 0.11 9.39
N MET A 114 36.05 0.41 8.62
CA MET A 114 34.70 0.12 9.05
C MET A 114 34.34 -1.31 8.71
N LEU A 115 33.86 -2.05 9.71
CA LEU A 115 33.50 -3.47 9.60
C LEU A 115 32.00 -3.64 9.78
N ALA A 116 31.44 -4.64 9.07
CA ALA A 116 30.05 -5.02 9.27
C ALA A 116 29.86 -5.70 10.64
N ALA A 117 28.90 -5.21 11.42
CA ALA A 117 28.54 -5.80 12.71
C ALA A 117 27.61 -7.04 12.58
N VAL A 118 27.08 -7.29 11.38
CA VAL A 118 26.23 -8.43 11.05
C VAL A 118 26.76 -9.14 9.82
N ASN A 119 26.38 -10.41 9.64
CA ASN A 119 26.72 -11.16 8.43
C ASN A 119 25.75 -10.74 7.30
N VAL A 120 26.21 -9.88 6.40
CA VAL A 120 25.40 -9.32 5.30
C VAL A 120 24.81 -10.42 4.42
N LYS A 121 25.56 -11.46 4.09
CA LYS A 121 25.09 -12.58 3.28
C LYS A 121 23.90 -13.29 3.94
N ASN A 122 24.00 -13.56 5.23
CA ASN A 122 22.92 -14.21 5.99
C ASN A 122 21.68 -13.33 6.05
N ILE A 123 21.83 -12.04 6.29
CA ILE A 123 20.70 -11.08 6.31
C ILE A 123 19.99 -11.03 4.95
N ARG A 124 20.74 -11.01 3.85
CA ARG A 124 20.16 -11.06 2.49
C ARG A 124 19.43 -12.39 2.20
N GLN A 125 19.96 -13.51 2.69
CA GLN A 125 19.30 -14.81 2.57
C GLN A 125 18.00 -14.87 3.39
N GLU A 126 17.98 -14.29 4.59
CA GLU A 126 16.77 -14.15 5.39
C GLU A 126 15.72 -13.26 4.68
N ALA A 127 16.17 -12.16 4.10
CA ALA A 127 15.29 -11.28 3.30
C ALA A 127 14.65 -12.02 2.12
N ASP A 128 15.41 -12.87 1.42
CA ASP A 128 14.90 -13.69 0.31
C ASP A 128 13.86 -14.70 0.78
N LYS A 129 14.05 -15.33 1.93
CA LYS A 129 13.06 -16.25 2.54
C LYS A 129 11.77 -15.51 2.90
N ILE A 130 11.88 -14.34 3.52
CA ILE A 130 10.72 -13.49 3.87
C ILE A 130 9.97 -13.04 2.60
N ALA A 131 10.69 -12.64 1.56
CA ALA A 131 10.10 -12.27 0.26
C ALA A 131 9.30 -13.44 -0.36
N LYS A 132 9.84 -14.66 -0.28
CA LYS A 132 9.12 -15.86 -0.76
C LYS A 132 7.85 -16.13 0.04
N GLN A 133 7.91 -16.08 1.37
CA GLN A 133 6.75 -16.25 2.24
C GLN A 133 5.68 -15.20 1.94
N CYS A 134 6.08 -13.96 1.73
CA CYS A 134 5.18 -12.85 1.38
C CYS A 134 4.45 -13.11 0.05
N ARG A 135 5.17 -13.56 -0.99
CA ARG A 135 4.57 -13.90 -2.29
C ARG A 135 3.57 -15.05 -2.18
N GLU A 136 3.92 -16.11 -1.47
CA GLU A 136 3.04 -17.28 -1.27
C GLU A 136 1.76 -16.89 -0.54
N LEU A 137 1.87 -16.06 0.50
CA LEU A 137 0.71 -15.55 1.22
C LEU A 137 -0.14 -14.62 0.36
N ASP A 138 0.48 -13.73 -0.43
CA ASP A 138 -0.24 -12.81 -1.31
C ASP A 138 -1.02 -13.57 -2.40
N ILE A 139 -0.47 -14.64 -2.95
CA ILE A 139 -1.18 -15.51 -3.89
C ILE A 139 -2.45 -16.08 -3.25
N MET A 140 -2.36 -16.64 -2.03
CA MET A 140 -3.53 -17.17 -1.32
C MET A 140 -4.57 -16.09 -1.02
N ILE A 141 -4.14 -14.89 -0.67
CA ILE A 141 -5.03 -13.74 -0.46
C ILE A 141 -5.77 -13.40 -1.76
N GLN A 142 -5.06 -13.31 -2.88
CA GLN A 142 -5.67 -12.99 -4.18
C GLN A 142 -6.65 -14.05 -4.64
N GLU A 143 -6.30 -15.34 -4.52
CA GLU A 143 -7.21 -16.45 -4.81
C GLU A 143 -8.49 -16.34 -3.98
N THR A 144 -8.35 -16.11 -2.68
CA THR A 144 -9.49 -15.96 -1.76
C THR A 144 -10.38 -14.78 -2.16
N ASN A 145 -9.79 -13.65 -2.56
CA ASN A 145 -10.53 -12.47 -3.03
C ASN A 145 -11.35 -12.75 -4.30
N TRP A 146 -10.84 -13.58 -5.20
CA TRP A 146 -11.57 -13.97 -6.43
C TRP A 146 -12.62 -15.04 -6.22
N LEU A 147 -12.45 -15.89 -5.22
CA LEU A 147 -13.41 -16.95 -4.91
C LEU A 147 -14.63 -16.46 -4.12
N ASN A 148 -14.48 -15.41 -3.32
CA ASN A 148 -15.53 -14.91 -2.43
C ASN A 148 -16.24 -13.68 -3.01
N ASP A 149 -17.53 -13.60 -2.75
CA ASP A 149 -18.33 -12.42 -3.00
C ASP A 149 -18.29 -11.45 -1.81
N LEU A 150 -18.47 -10.16 -2.12
CA LEU A 150 -18.56 -9.09 -1.13
C LEU A 150 -19.81 -9.24 -0.29
#